data_7fb271d4078b99aac345dddb935cf55b
#
_entry.id   7fb271d4078b99aac345dddb935cf55b
#
_cell.length_a   1.000
_cell.length_b   1.000
_cell.length_c   1.000
_cell.angle_alpha   90.00
_cell.angle_beta   90.00
_cell.angle_gamma   90.00
#
_symmetry.space_group_name_H-M   'P 1'
#
loop_
_entity.id
_entity.type
_entity.pdbx_description
1 polymer ?
#
loop_
_entity_poly.entity_id
_entity_poly.type
_entity_poly.pdbx_seq_one_letter_code
_entity_poly.pdbx_strand_id
1 'polypeptide(L)'
;MLTILLLENIKDYFTKSFLLPKNKIDENSKNPPKAGAFEPRRIPLSDFRLRYDRGDLPILVEHKSGCRIKWKNEDDFENFDFQLFMPIFFDGLREKCDPYRFLAIQGTFDLLDKVKDVVVKVIPQLILPLKTALNTRDPDIIIVALKVN
;
A
#
# COMPACT_ATOMS: atom_id res chain seq x y z
N MET A 1 -2.76 22.21 -2.30
CA MET A 1 -3.20 22.31 -3.71
C MET A 1 -2.69 21.13 -4.55
N LEU A 2 -1.43 20.70 -4.39
CA LEU A 2 -0.88 19.52 -5.08
C LEU A 2 -1.56 18.21 -4.68
N THR A 3 -1.91 18.03 -3.42
CA THR A 3 -2.56 16.82 -2.89
C THR A 3 -3.93 16.54 -3.52
N ILE A 4 -4.69 17.58 -3.85
CA ILE A 4 -6.03 17.44 -4.46
C ILE A 4 -5.90 17.01 -5.92
N LEU A 5 -4.94 17.55 -6.66
CA LEU A 5 -4.65 17.14 -8.05
C LEU A 5 -4.17 15.69 -8.14
N LEU A 6 -3.43 15.24 -7.11
CA LEU A 6 -2.95 13.87 -6.98
C LEU A 6 -4.11 12.89 -6.77
N LEU A 7 -5.05 13.26 -5.88
CA LEU A 7 -6.24 12.45 -5.59
C LEU A 7 -7.15 12.32 -6.81
N GLU A 8 -7.28 13.36 -7.64
CA GLU A 8 -8.08 13.29 -8.87
C GLU A 8 -7.41 12.39 -9.92
N ASN A 9 -6.10 12.50 -10.11
CA ASN A 9 -5.37 11.63 -11.05
C ASN A 9 -5.41 10.15 -10.63
N ILE A 10 -5.29 9.87 -9.33
CA ILE A 10 -5.41 8.51 -8.79
C ILE A 10 -6.84 7.98 -8.98
N LYS A 11 -7.87 8.80 -8.71
CA LYS A 11 -9.28 8.43 -8.95
C LYS A 11 -9.54 8.10 -10.41
N ASP A 12 -9.07 8.92 -11.35
CA ASP A 12 -9.27 8.69 -12.77
C ASP A 12 -8.55 7.43 -13.27
N TYR A 13 -7.36 7.15 -12.75
CA TYR A 13 -6.63 5.93 -13.08
C TYR A 13 -7.32 4.68 -12.52
N PHE A 14 -7.81 4.76 -11.27
CA PHE A 14 -8.59 3.68 -10.66
C PHE A 14 -9.91 3.45 -11.40
N THR A 15 -10.63 4.49 -11.78
CA THR A 15 -11.91 4.38 -12.48
C THR A 15 -11.72 3.74 -13.85
N LYS A 16 -10.68 4.10 -14.60
CA LYS A 16 -10.37 3.50 -15.92
C LYS A 16 -9.83 2.07 -15.82
N SER A 17 -9.04 1.75 -14.78
CA SER A 17 -8.46 0.41 -14.61
C SER A 17 -9.43 -0.60 -14.00
N PHE A 18 -10.49 -0.11 -13.33
CA PHE A 18 -11.51 -0.96 -12.68
C PHE A 18 -12.72 -1.27 -13.57
N LEU A 19 -12.79 -0.68 -14.76
CA LEU A 19 -13.75 -1.13 -15.79
C LEU A 19 -13.32 -2.51 -16.25
N LEU A 20 -13.72 -3.52 -15.48
CA LEU A 20 -13.66 -4.92 -15.90
C LEU A 20 -14.33 -5.06 -17.27
N PRO A 21 -13.74 -5.81 -18.22
CA PRO A 21 -14.44 -6.16 -19.43
C PRO A 21 -15.76 -6.81 -19.02
N LYS A 22 -16.87 -6.28 -19.52
CA LYS A 22 -18.19 -6.90 -19.34
C LYS A 22 -18.10 -8.30 -19.95
N ASN A 23 -17.85 -9.32 -19.11
CA ASN A 23 -18.04 -10.69 -19.53
C ASN A 23 -19.48 -10.81 -20.00
N LYS A 24 -19.67 -11.26 -21.23
CA LYS A 24 -21.00 -11.60 -21.77
C LYS A 24 -21.66 -12.51 -20.73
N ILE A 25 -22.74 -12.02 -20.17
CA ILE A 25 -23.60 -12.80 -19.27
C ILE A 25 -24.19 -13.91 -20.15
N ASP A 26 -23.87 -15.13 -19.80
CA ASP A 26 -24.46 -16.29 -20.45
C ASP A 26 -25.95 -16.34 -20.04
N GLU A 27 -26.84 -15.95 -20.94
CA GLU A 27 -28.29 -15.78 -20.68
C GLU A 27 -28.98 -17.09 -20.25
N ASN A 28 -28.25 -18.23 -20.27
CA ASN A 28 -28.76 -19.55 -19.91
C ASN A 28 -28.44 -19.98 -18.46
N SER A 29 -27.74 -19.18 -17.67
CA SER A 29 -27.46 -19.55 -16.28
C SER A 29 -28.61 -19.12 -15.38
N LYS A 30 -29.39 -20.09 -14.89
CA LYS A 30 -30.52 -19.88 -13.96
C LYS A 30 -30.14 -19.29 -12.60
N ASN A 31 -28.87 -19.18 -12.28
CA ASN A 31 -28.37 -18.52 -11.08
C ASN A 31 -27.13 -17.67 -11.41
N PRO A 32 -27.06 -16.41 -10.96
CA PRO A 32 -25.85 -15.63 -11.12
C PRO A 32 -24.69 -16.38 -10.42
N PRO A 33 -23.49 -16.38 -11.01
CA PRO A 33 -22.34 -16.96 -10.37
C PRO A 33 -22.15 -16.33 -8.99
N LYS A 34 -21.96 -17.16 -7.96
CA LYS A 34 -21.64 -16.66 -6.61
C LYS A 34 -20.37 -15.82 -6.74
N ALA A 35 -20.54 -14.53 -6.85
CA ALA A 35 -19.43 -13.61 -6.83
C ALA A 35 -18.83 -13.66 -5.42
N GLY A 36 -17.74 -14.39 -5.23
CA GLY A 36 -16.97 -14.40 -3.99
C GLY A 36 -16.32 -13.02 -3.71
N ALA A 37 -17.11 -11.95 -3.93
CA ALA A 37 -16.64 -10.57 -3.84
C ALA A 37 -16.20 -10.20 -2.42
N PHE A 38 -16.77 -10.85 -1.42
CA PHE A 38 -16.51 -10.60 0.00
C PHE A 38 -15.63 -11.67 0.66
N GLU A 39 -15.17 -12.67 -0.09
CA GLU A 39 -14.27 -13.67 0.47
C GLU A 39 -12.83 -13.15 0.47
N PRO A 40 -12.16 -13.09 1.64
CA PRO A 40 -10.76 -12.72 1.71
C PRO A 40 -9.90 -13.67 0.86
N ARG A 41 -8.97 -13.11 0.12
CA ARG A 41 -8.03 -13.90 -0.69
C ARG A 41 -6.78 -14.22 0.10
N ARG A 42 -6.25 -15.42 -0.09
CA ARG A 42 -4.93 -15.77 0.43
C ARG A 42 -3.87 -14.97 -0.32
N ILE A 43 -3.08 -14.20 0.40
CA ILE A 43 -2.09 -13.30 -0.16
C ILE A 43 -0.71 -13.79 0.25
N PRO A 44 0.26 -13.81 -0.66
CA PRO A 44 1.64 -14.12 -0.33
C PRO A 44 2.22 -13.06 0.63
N LEU A 45 3.31 -13.40 1.29
CA LEU A 45 4.05 -12.47 2.14
C LEU A 45 4.41 -11.19 1.38
N SER A 46 4.38 -10.05 2.06
CA SER A 46 4.77 -8.78 1.46
C SER A 46 6.28 -8.70 1.25
N ASP A 47 6.69 -7.91 0.25
CA ASP A 47 8.11 -7.59 0.06
C ASP A 47 8.66 -6.79 1.26
N PHE A 48 7.81 -5.97 1.89
CA PHE A 48 8.13 -5.28 3.14
C PHE A 48 8.60 -6.26 4.21
N ARG A 49 7.81 -7.31 4.47
CA ARG A 49 8.13 -8.31 5.48
C ARG A 49 9.42 -9.05 5.17
N LEU A 50 9.60 -9.49 3.93
CA LEU A 50 10.80 -10.19 3.50
C LEU A 50 12.07 -9.34 3.68
N ARG A 51 11.97 -8.03 3.39
CA ARG A 51 13.11 -7.10 3.57
C ARG A 51 13.33 -6.73 5.03
N TYR A 52 12.25 -6.59 5.81
CA TYR A 52 12.37 -6.36 7.24
C TYR A 52 13.11 -7.51 7.93
N ASP A 53 12.74 -8.75 7.66
CA ASP A 53 13.35 -9.95 8.26
C ASP A 53 14.83 -10.09 7.87
N ARG A 54 15.22 -9.58 6.70
CA ARG A 54 16.62 -9.51 6.25
C ARG A 54 17.41 -8.32 6.81
N GLY A 55 16.72 -7.33 7.40
CA GLY A 55 17.36 -6.10 7.87
C GLY A 55 17.68 -5.09 6.77
N ASP A 56 17.11 -5.26 5.57
CA ASP A 56 17.34 -4.42 4.38
C ASP A 56 16.58 -3.09 4.43
N LEU A 57 15.65 -2.92 5.39
CA LEU A 57 14.90 -1.68 5.52
C LEU A 57 15.67 -0.62 6.34
N PRO A 58 15.54 0.66 5.97
CA PRO A 58 16.22 1.77 6.64
C PRO A 58 15.53 2.18 7.95
N ILE A 59 14.91 1.23 8.65
CA ILE A 59 14.17 1.45 9.91
C ILE A 59 14.70 0.58 11.03
N LEU A 60 14.56 1.10 12.25
CA LEU A 60 14.80 0.40 13.51
C LEU A 60 13.57 0.55 14.40
N VAL A 61 13.32 -0.43 15.26
CA VAL A 61 12.25 -0.34 16.26
C VAL A 61 12.83 0.14 17.58
N GLU A 62 12.31 1.24 18.08
CA GLU A 62 12.67 1.74 19.41
C GLU A 62 11.61 1.30 20.43
N HIS A 63 12.04 0.55 21.46
CA HIS A 63 11.15 0.00 22.48
C HIS A 63 11.10 0.84 23.76
N LYS A 64 11.88 1.92 23.88
CA LYS A 64 12.07 2.67 25.14
C LYS A 64 10.85 3.43 25.64
N SER A 65 9.93 3.84 24.75
CA SER A 65 8.73 4.59 25.12
C SER A 65 7.51 4.25 24.28
N GLY A 66 7.28 2.95 24.10
CA GLY A 66 6.32 2.43 23.12
C GLY A 66 7.01 2.06 21.82
N CYS A 67 6.33 1.26 20.99
CA CYS A 67 6.87 0.93 19.66
C CYS A 67 6.86 2.18 18.77
N ARG A 68 8.04 2.69 18.45
CA ARG A 68 8.23 3.79 17.49
C ARG A 68 9.19 3.37 16.40
N ILE A 69 9.00 3.92 15.22
CA ILE A 69 9.96 3.78 14.13
C ILE A 69 11.06 4.83 14.34
N LYS A 70 12.30 4.36 14.23
CA LYS A 70 13.46 5.21 14.08
C LYS A 70 14.08 4.94 12.72
N TRP A 71 14.26 5.98 11.93
CA TRP A 71 14.92 5.89 10.64
C TRP A 71 16.44 5.84 10.84
N LYS A 72 17.13 4.97 10.11
CA LYS A 72 18.61 4.83 10.23
C LYS A 72 19.35 6.10 9.82
N ASN A 73 18.77 6.87 8.88
CA ASN A 73 19.34 8.09 8.32
C ASN A 73 18.35 9.25 8.47
N GLU A 74 17.97 9.60 9.71
CA GLU A 74 16.99 10.69 9.95
C GLU A 74 17.50 12.04 9.44
N ASP A 75 18.82 12.26 9.47
CA ASP A 75 19.44 13.54 9.08
C ASP A 75 19.65 13.67 7.56
N ASP A 76 19.47 12.60 6.78
CA ASP A 76 19.80 12.56 5.34
C ASP A 76 18.62 12.10 4.48
N PHE A 77 17.42 12.63 4.77
CA PHE A 77 16.25 12.35 3.92
C PHE A 77 16.30 13.01 2.54
N GLU A 78 17.22 13.95 2.33
CA GLU A 78 17.42 14.57 1.01
C GLU A 78 17.96 13.56 -0.01
N ASN A 79 18.80 12.62 0.44
CA ASN A 79 19.36 11.55 -0.39
C ASN A 79 18.58 10.23 -0.27
N PHE A 80 17.42 10.25 0.39
CA PHE A 80 16.63 9.03 0.57
C PHE A 80 16.00 8.55 -0.74
N ASP A 81 16.16 7.27 -1.03
CA ASP A 81 15.59 6.65 -2.24
C ASP A 81 14.10 6.35 -2.07
N PHE A 82 13.28 7.37 -2.23
CA PHE A 82 11.82 7.24 -2.19
C PHE A 82 11.28 6.31 -3.27
N GLN A 83 11.93 6.23 -4.45
CA GLN A 83 11.48 5.38 -5.54
C GLN A 83 11.60 3.89 -5.19
N LEU A 84 12.64 3.54 -4.43
CA LEU A 84 12.85 2.18 -3.96
C LEU A 84 11.95 1.84 -2.76
N PHE A 85 11.95 2.70 -1.74
CA PHE A 85 11.35 2.32 -0.45
C PHE A 85 9.84 2.55 -0.37
N MET A 86 9.29 3.59 -0.99
CA MET A 86 7.84 3.83 -0.92
C MET A 86 7.00 2.65 -1.41
N PRO A 87 7.27 2.04 -2.59
CA PRO A 87 6.50 0.89 -3.03
C PRO A 87 6.55 -0.31 -2.07
N ILE A 88 7.70 -0.50 -1.39
CA ILE A 88 7.90 -1.58 -0.42
C ILE A 88 7.02 -1.33 0.82
N PHE A 89 7.02 -0.12 1.36
CA PHE A 89 6.18 0.24 2.50
C PHE A 89 4.69 0.14 2.16
N PHE A 90 4.29 0.58 0.97
CA PHE A 90 2.92 0.42 0.48
C PHE A 90 2.51 -1.04 0.29
N ASP A 91 3.42 -1.92 -0.13
CA ASP A 91 3.14 -3.37 -0.19
C ASP A 91 2.95 -3.96 1.22
N GLY A 92 3.61 -3.40 2.24
CA GLY A 92 3.44 -3.76 3.64
C GLY A 92 2.08 -3.41 4.23
N LEU A 93 1.29 -2.50 3.62
CA LEU A 93 -0.04 -2.14 4.13
C LEU A 93 -1.02 -3.33 4.17
N ARG A 94 -0.74 -4.39 3.43
CA ARG A 94 -1.52 -5.64 3.44
C ARG A 94 -1.12 -6.62 4.56
N GLU A 95 -0.14 -6.28 5.40
CA GLU A 95 0.23 -7.10 6.55
C GLU A 95 -0.82 -7.03 7.66
N LYS A 96 -1.07 -8.17 8.30
CA LYS A 96 -2.05 -8.31 9.38
C LYS A 96 -1.41 -8.49 10.75
N CYS A 97 -0.17 -8.93 10.79
CA CYS A 97 0.54 -9.28 12.01
C CYS A 97 1.51 -8.17 12.43
N ASP A 98 1.49 -7.82 13.70
CA ASP A 98 2.53 -6.98 14.27
C ASP A 98 3.83 -7.81 14.46
N PRO A 99 5.00 -7.18 14.35
CA PRO A 99 5.22 -5.73 14.20
C PRO A 99 5.10 -5.20 12.76
N TYR A 100 5.02 -6.08 11.75
CA TYR A 100 5.05 -5.69 10.33
C TYR A 100 3.94 -4.70 9.96
N ARG A 101 2.70 -4.97 10.42
CA ARG A 101 1.56 -4.09 10.18
C ARG A 101 1.81 -2.68 10.71
N PHE A 102 2.17 -2.57 11.98
CA PHE A 102 2.46 -1.29 12.62
C PHE A 102 3.57 -0.54 11.89
N LEU A 103 4.70 -1.22 11.60
CA LEU A 103 5.86 -0.60 10.98
C LEU A 103 5.58 -0.16 9.54
N ALA A 104 4.83 -0.94 8.77
CA ALA A 104 4.47 -0.59 7.40
C ALA A 104 3.55 0.64 7.37
N ILE A 105 2.52 0.67 8.23
CA ILE A 105 1.57 1.79 8.30
C ILE A 105 2.29 3.07 8.74
N GLN A 106 2.98 3.03 9.89
CA GLN A 106 3.66 4.21 10.41
C GLN A 106 4.75 4.70 9.46
N GLY A 107 5.56 3.79 8.91
CA GLY A 107 6.61 4.15 7.96
C GLY A 107 6.04 4.74 6.66
N THR A 108 4.89 4.28 6.20
CA THR A 108 4.22 4.87 5.03
C THR A 108 3.80 6.31 5.31
N PHE A 109 3.20 6.59 6.47
CA PHE A 109 2.83 7.96 6.85
C PHE A 109 4.06 8.85 6.98
N ASP A 110 5.12 8.38 7.64
CA ASP A 110 6.37 9.14 7.79
C ASP A 110 7.00 9.46 6.42
N LEU A 111 6.97 8.53 5.47
CA LEU A 111 7.48 8.76 4.12
C LEU A 111 6.61 9.75 3.34
N LEU A 112 5.29 9.69 3.49
CA LEU A 112 4.37 10.62 2.83
C LEU A 112 4.53 12.05 3.35
N ASP A 113 4.79 12.22 4.64
CA ASP A 113 5.04 13.54 5.24
C ASP A 113 6.37 14.14 4.75
N LYS A 114 7.36 13.29 4.46
CA LYS A 114 8.69 13.70 4.03
C LYS A 114 8.86 13.84 2.53
N VAL A 115 8.07 13.09 1.75
CA VAL A 115 8.09 13.17 0.29
C VAL A 115 7.44 14.48 -0.17
N LYS A 116 8.22 15.34 -0.82
CA LYS A 116 7.75 16.62 -1.37
C LYS A 116 7.48 16.46 -2.88
N ASP A 117 8.35 17.06 -3.68
CA ASP A 117 8.19 17.10 -5.15
C ASP A 117 8.47 15.76 -5.83
N VAL A 118 9.10 14.83 -5.12
CA VAL A 118 9.44 13.49 -5.66
C VAL A 118 8.21 12.59 -5.77
N VAL A 119 7.13 12.88 -5.04
CA VAL A 119 5.93 12.05 -5.00
C VAL A 119 5.37 11.74 -6.40
N VAL A 120 5.33 12.71 -7.29
CA VAL A 120 4.81 12.54 -8.66
C VAL A 120 5.54 11.45 -9.44
N LYS A 121 6.86 11.32 -9.22
CA LYS A 121 7.69 10.31 -9.87
C LYS A 121 7.45 8.88 -9.32
N VAL A 122 7.01 8.80 -8.07
CA VAL A 122 6.82 7.51 -7.37
C VAL A 122 5.41 6.96 -7.57
N ILE A 123 4.39 7.81 -7.81
CA ILE A 123 2.98 7.41 -7.96
C ILE A 123 2.79 6.18 -8.88
N PRO A 124 3.37 6.11 -10.08
CA PRO A 124 3.16 4.97 -10.96
C PRO A 124 3.55 3.63 -10.32
N GLN A 125 4.56 3.65 -9.44
CA GLN A 125 5.06 2.47 -8.75
C GLN A 125 4.17 2.06 -7.56
N LEU A 126 3.38 2.99 -7.01
CA LEU A 126 2.46 2.73 -5.89
C LEU A 126 1.16 2.06 -6.33
N ILE A 127 0.81 2.13 -7.61
CA ILE A 127 -0.42 1.58 -8.14
C ILE A 127 -0.52 0.07 -7.89
N LEU A 128 0.56 -0.66 -8.14
CA LEU A 128 0.56 -2.11 -8.00
C LEU A 128 0.43 -2.57 -6.53
N PRO A 129 1.20 -2.06 -5.57
CA PRO A 129 1.01 -2.33 -4.14
C PRO A 129 -0.40 -2.01 -3.65
N LEU A 130 -0.93 -0.83 -3.99
CA LEU A 130 -2.29 -0.43 -3.60
C LEU A 130 -3.36 -1.35 -4.20
N LYS A 131 -3.25 -1.68 -5.49
CA LYS A 131 -4.14 -2.64 -6.14
C LYS A 131 -4.09 -4.00 -5.44
N THR A 132 -2.90 -4.46 -5.04
CA THR A 132 -2.73 -5.72 -4.33
C THR A 132 -3.40 -5.67 -2.96
N ALA A 133 -3.21 -4.59 -2.20
CA ALA A 133 -3.85 -4.38 -0.91
C ALA A 133 -5.39 -4.38 -1.02
N LEU A 134 -5.96 -3.64 -1.98
CA LEU A 134 -7.40 -3.59 -2.21
C LEU A 134 -7.97 -4.94 -2.69
N ASN A 135 -7.21 -5.70 -3.47
CA ASN A 135 -7.61 -7.03 -3.95
C ASN A 135 -7.62 -8.11 -2.86
N THR A 136 -7.12 -7.83 -1.67
CA THR A 136 -7.21 -8.73 -0.51
C THR A 136 -8.65 -9.00 -0.11
N ARG A 137 -9.54 -8.04 -0.37
CA ARG A 137 -10.94 -8.03 0.07
C ARG A 137 -11.09 -8.13 1.59
N ASP A 138 -10.03 -7.81 2.30
CA ASP A 138 -10.02 -7.75 3.76
C ASP A 138 -10.37 -6.33 4.21
N PRO A 139 -11.46 -6.14 4.98
CA PRO A 139 -11.91 -4.80 5.38
C PRO A 139 -10.85 -4.01 6.12
N ASP A 140 -10.08 -4.66 7.00
CA ASP A 140 -9.06 -3.99 7.81
C ASP A 140 -7.93 -3.45 6.94
N ILE A 141 -7.51 -4.23 5.95
CA ILE A 141 -6.48 -3.83 4.97
C ILE A 141 -7.00 -2.71 4.08
N ILE A 142 -8.24 -2.84 3.59
CA ILE A 142 -8.86 -1.82 2.72
C ILE A 142 -8.96 -0.48 3.45
N ILE A 143 -9.42 -0.48 4.72
CA ILE A 143 -9.50 0.73 5.53
C ILE A 143 -8.14 1.40 5.67
N VAL A 144 -7.08 0.64 5.93
CA VAL A 144 -5.72 1.17 6.04
C VAL A 144 -5.25 1.74 4.70
N ALA A 145 -5.42 1.00 3.61
CA ALA A 145 -5.04 1.44 2.28
C ALA A 145 -5.77 2.74 1.85
N LEU A 146 -7.03 2.91 2.27
CA LEU A 146 -7.80 4.13 2.00
C LEU A 146 -7.43 5.31 2.91
N LYS A 147 -6.90 5.07 4.12
CA LYS A 147 -6.45 6.13 5.04
C LYS A 147 -5.13 6.75 4.63
N VAL A 148 -4.32 6.04 3.87
CA VAL A 148 -3.01 6.48 3.38
C VAL A 148 -3.13 7.37 2.14
N ASN A 149 -4.33 7.48 1.58
CA ASN A 149 -4.60 8.31 0.39
C ASN A 149 -4.99 9.77 0.79
#